data_42ff09fa2839b578c0cbe3733f9005a0
#
_entry.id   42ff09fa2839b578c0cbe3733f9005a0
#
_cell.length_a   1.000
_cell.length_b   1.000
_cell.length_c   1.000
_cell.angle_alpha   90.00
_cell.angle_beta   90.00
_cell.angle_gamma   90.00
#
_symmetry.space_group_name_H-M   'P 1'
#
loop_
_entity.id
_entity.type
_entity.pdbx_description
1 polymer ?
#
loop_
_entity_poly.entity_id
_entity_poly.type
_entity_poly.pdbx_seq_one_letter_code
_entity_poly.pdbx_strand_id
1 'polypeptide(L)'
;AIFDSIASQLDDKNRRFILNRIDENGRMNRYENSFMWLSDAGVALPSYNVTEPQAPLQLNEKRNLFKLFMGDTGLLCASCMENIQFELLQGNMDVNMGSILENVFAQSIKSGGFSLNYFELKKYGELDFVIQNGLKIDLLEIKSGNDYQKHSALNKVSAVENWKFGRKIVFCKGNVEQKEEIEYFPWYMVMFYQREKEPEHYIYEVDLSDL
;
A
#
# COMPACT_ATOMS: atom_id res chain seq x y z
N ALA A 1 18.31 -0.90 -14.63
CA ALA A 1 18.61 -1.82 -13.50
C ALA A 1 17.52 -1.78 -12.42
N ILE A 2 17.30 -0.66 -11.66
CA ILE A 2 16.26 -0.62 -10.61
C ILE A 2 14.88 -0.87 -11.21
N PHE A 3 14.49 -0.10 -12.21
CA PHE A 3 13.21 -0.21 -12.91
C PHE A 3 12.96 -1.65 -13.39
N ASP A 4 13.90 -2.27 -14.09
CA ASP A 4 13.76 -3.62 -14.65
C ASP A 4 13.60 -4.70 -13.58
N SER A 5 14.02 -4.43 -12.34
CA SER A 5 13.93 -5.37 -11.23
C SER A 5 12.65 -5.24 -10.39
N ILE A 6 11.84 -4.20 -10.61
CA ILE A 6 10.62 -3.99 -9.82
C ILE A 6 9.69 -5.19 -9.94
N ALA A 7 9.38 -5.60 -11.17
CA ALA A 7 8.44 -6.69 -11.44
C ALA A 7 8.88 -8.00 -10.75
N SER A 8 10.14 -8.40 -10.93
CA SER A 8 10.67 -9.65 -10.35
C SER A 8 10.71 -9.63 -8.82
N GLN A 9 10.93 -8.45 -8.21
CA GLN A 9 10.98 -8.33 -6.76
C GLN A 9 9.60 -8.23 -6.11
N LEU A 10 8.60 -7.71 -6.83
CA LEU A 10 7.20 -7.72 -6.38
C LEU A 10 6.59 -9.13 -6.38
N ASP A 11 7.05 -10.02 -7.26
CA ASP A 11 6.58 -11.41 -7.30
C ASP A 11 7.19 -12.31 -6.23
N ASP A 12 8.17 -11.81 -5.50
CA ASP A 12 8.80 -12.53 -4.40
C ASP A 12 7.87 -12.68 -3.19
N LYS A 13 8.10 -13.74 -2.42
CA LYS A 13 7.33 -14.05 -1.21
C LYS A 13 7.21 -12.88 -0.21
N ASN A 14 8.28 -12.09 -0.08
CA ASN A 14 8.33 -10.97 0.88
C ASN A 14 8.09 -9.61 0.22
N ARG A 15 8.03 -9.54 -1.12
CA ARG A 15 7.80 -8.31 -1.92
C ARG A 15 8.65 -7.10 -1.52
N ARG A 16 9.67 -7.30 -0.69
CA ARG A 16 10.61 -6.25 -0.29
C ARG A 16 11.62 -6.01 -1.40
N PHE A 17 11.91 -4.74 -1.64
CA PHE A 17 12.97 -4.39 -2.57
C PHE A 17 14.35 -4.66 -1.96
N ILE A 18 15.14 -5.51 -2.61
CA ILE A 18 16.46 -5.95 -2.17
C ILE A 18 17.50 -5.42 -3.15
N LEU A 19 18.22 -4.38 -2.74
CA LEU A 19 19.23 -3.73 -3.59
C LEU A 19 20.38 -4.68 -3.99
N ASN A 20 20.78 -5.59 -3.12
CA ASN A 20 21.86 -6.55 -3.38
C ASN A 20 21.57 -7.50 -4.56
N ARG A 21 20.33 -7.59 -5.02
CA ARG A 21 19.97 -8.33 -6.24
C ARG A 21 20.37 -7.61 -7.52
N ILE A 22 20.56 -6.30 -7.43
CA ILE A 22 20.95 -5.45 -8.57
C ILE A 22 22.47 -5.19 -8.55
N ASP A 23 23.00 -5.00 -7.36
CA ASP A 23 24.41 -4.71 -7.11
C ASP A 23 24.79 -5.39 -5.76
N GLU A 24 25.60 -6.47 -5.85
CA GLU A 24 26.01 -7.25 -4.66
C GLU A 24 26.68 -6.40 -3.58
N ASN A 25 27.39 -5.35 -3.99
CA ASN A 25 28.05 -4.39 -3.11
C ASN A 25 27.29 -3.06 -2.98
N GLY A 26 26.06 -3.03 -3.47
CA GLY A 26 25.21 -1.84 -3.50
C GLY A 26 24.86 -1.34 -2.11
N ARG A 27 25.17 -0.08 -1.84
CA ARG A 27 24.73 0.61 -0.61
C ARG A 27 23.59 1.56 -0.97
N MET A 28 22.57 1.60 -0.11
CA MET A 28 21.37 2.41 -0.34
C MET A 28 21.69 3.87 -0.68
N ASN A 29 22.64 4.49 0.03
CA ASN A 29 23.06 5.87 -0.21
C ASN A 29 23.54 6.13 -1.65
N ARG A 30 24.10 5.13 -2.32
CA ARG A 30 24.57 5.27 -3.71
C ARG A 30 23.43 5.34 -4.70
N TYR A 31 22.29 4.74 -4.36
CA TYR A 31 21.11 4.63 -5.22
C TYR A 31 19.96 5.55 -4.82
N GLU A 32 20.12 6.31 -3.72
CA GLU A 32 19.08 7.18 -3.17
C GLU A 32 18.53 8.16 -4.23
N ASN A 33 19.42 8.83 -4.96
CA ASN A 33 19.03 9.74 -6.04
C ASN A 33 18.25 9.02 -7.15
N SER A 34 18.60 7.76 -7.46
CA SER A 34 17.90 6.99 -8.49
C SER A 34 16.48 6.60 -8.03
N PHE A 35 16.31 6.25 -6.77
CA PHE A 35 14.99 5.99 -6.19
C PHE A 35 14.14 7.26 -6.12
N MET A 36 14.73 8.37 -5.68
CA MET A 36 14.06 9.67 -5.67
C MET A 36 13.59 10.05 -7.06
N TRP A 37 14.46 9.97 -8.05
CA TRP A 37 14.11 10.29 -9.43
C TRP A 37 12.97 9.43 -9.97
N LEU A 38 12.99 8.11 -9.74
CA LEU A 38 11.91 7.22 -10.17
C LEU A 38 10.59 7.53 -9.43
N SER A 39 10.66 7.91 -8.17
CA SER A 39 9.49 8.29 -7.37
C SER A 39 8.93 9.64 -7.81
N ASP A 40 9.79 10.64 -8.02
CA ASP A 40 9.38 11.99 -8.43
C ASP A 40 8.80 12.00 -9.85
N ALA A 41 9.33 11.13 -10.72
CA ALA A 41 8.79 10.90 -12.05
C ALA A 41 7.47 10.09 -12.06
N GLY A 42 7.02 9.60 -10.90
CA GLY A 42 5.83 8.76 -10.80
C GLY A 42 5.97 7.37 -11.42
N VAL A 43 7.19 6.96 -11.78
CA VAL A 43 7.47 5.67 -12.41
C VAL A 43 7.45 4.54 -11.39
N ALA A 44 7.93 4.82 -10.17
CA ALA A 44 7.94 3.86 -9.08
C ALA A 44 7.32 4.47 -7.82
N LEU A 45 6.60 3.65 -7.06
CA LEU A 45 5.88 4.05 -5.87
C LEU A 45 6.46 3.31 -4.66
N PRO A 46 7.33 3.94 -3.87
CA PRO A 46 7.86 3.33 -2.66
C PRO A 46 6.79 3.26 -1.58
N SER A 47 6.71 2.11 -0.91
CA SER A 47 5.90 1.88 0.29
C SER A 47 6.82 1.44 1.41
N TYR A 48 6.98 2.28 2.44
CA TYR A 48 7.92 2.04 3.53
C TYR A 48 7.30 1.23 4.67
N ASN A 49 8.10 0.31 5.25
CA ASN A 49 7.70 -0.36 6.47
C ASN A 49 7.64 0.64 7.63
N VAL A 50 6.59 0.58 8.43
CA VAL A 50 6.50 1.34 9.67
C VAL A 50 6.74 0.45 10.88
N THR A 51 7.45 0.97 11.89
CA THR A 51 7.71 0.24 13.15
C THR A 51 6.47 0.16 14.01
N GLU A 52 5.68 1.22 13.98
CA GLU A 52 4.42 1.37 14.71
C GLU A 52 3.41 2.06 13.81
N PRO A 53 2.19 1.51 13.68
CA PRO A 53 1.15 2.09 12.87
C PRO A 53 0.42 3.22 13.62
N GLN A 54 1.16 4.28 13.95
CA GLN A 54 0.67 5.47 14.66
C GLN A 54 1.04 6.75 13.91
N ALA A 55 0.17 7.75 13.97
CA ALA A 55 0.43 9.05 13.36
C ALA A 55 1.46 9.87 14.18
N PRO A 56 2.39 10.58 13.53
CA PRO A 56 2.63 10.61 12.10
C PRO A 56 3.43 9.39 11.61
N LEU A 57 2.95 8.69 10.58
CA LEU A 57 3.62 7.48 10.06
C LEU A 57 5.04 7.75 9.59
N GLN A 58 5.30 8.91 9.03
CA GLN A 58 6.61 9.32 8.53
C GLN A 58 7.73 9.22 9.57
N LEU A 59 7.42 9.43 10.86
CA LEU A 59 8.39 9.33 11.95
C LEU A 59 8.71 7.87 12.30
N ASN A 60 7.84 6.95 11.91
CA ASN A 60 7.96 5.51 12.19
C ASN A 60 8.48 4.71 10.98
N GLU A 61 8.79 5.36 9.86
CA GLU A 61 9.28 4.72 8.65
C GLU A 61 10.69 4.15 8.79
N LYS A 62 10.84 2.91 8.37
CA LYS A 62 12.15 2.28 8.12
C LYS A 62 12.52 2.45 6.65
N ARG A 63 13.24 3.52 6.31
CA ARG A 63 13.60 3.85 4.93
C ARG A 63 14.44 2.79 4.21
N ASN A 64 15.11 1.92 4.92
CA ASN A 64 15.86 0.79 4.37
C ASN A 64 15.01 -0.47 4.16
N LEU A 65 13.74 -0.45 4.56
CA LEU A 65 12.78 -1.55 4.37
C LEU A 65 11.56 -1.03 3.63
N PHE A 66 11.47 -1.31 2.35
CA PHE A 66 10.37 -0.84 1.52
C PHE A 66 10.02 -1.86 0.44
N LYS A 67 8.79 -1.77 -0.02
CA LYS A 67 8.31 -2.37 -1.27
C LYS A 67 8.39 -1.28 -2.34
N LEU A 68 8.64 -1.67 -3.58
CA LEU A 68 8.66 -0.74 -4.70
C LEU A 68 7.64 -1.18 -5.75
N PHE A 69 6.54 -0.47 -5.81
CA PHE A 69 5.49 -0.70 -6.80
C PHE A 69 5.76 0.07 -8.09
N MET A 70 5.19 -0.39 -9.20
CA MET A 70 5.21 0.34 -10.46
C MET A 70 4.13 1.43 -10.46
N GLY A 71 4.45 2.63 -10.94
CA GLY A 71 3.51 3.74 -11.05
C GLY A 71 2.34 3.48 -11.99
N ASP A 72 2.53 2.56 -12.95
CA ASP A 72 1.51 2.09 -13.88
C ASP A 72 1.45 0.57 -13.90
N THR A 73 0.28 0.01 -13.59
CA THR A 73 0.07 -1.44 -13.55
C THR A 73 0.10 -2.07 -14.95
N GLY A 74 -0.31 -1.34 -15.99
CA GLY A 74 -0.17 -1.81 -17.37
C GLY A 74 1.28 -1.98 -17.77
N LEU A 75 2.13 -1.05 -17.33
CA LEU A 75 3.58 -1.15 -17.54
C LEU A 75 4.20 -2.32 -16.75
N LEU A 76 3.73 -2.58 -15.53
CA LEU A 76 4.11 -3.77 -14.76
C LEU A 76 3.75 -5.05 -15.54
N CYS A 77 2.52 -5.16 -16.00
CA CYS A 77 2.06 -6.31 -16.78
C CYS A 77 2.88 -6.50 -18.06
N ALA A 78 3.16 -5.41 -18.78
CA ALA A 78 3.97 -5.45 -20.00
C ALA A 78 5.41 -5.91 -19.74
N SER A 79 5.97 -5.62 -18.56
CA SER A 79 7.35 -5.97 -18.21
C SER A 79 7.53 -7.41 -17.69
N CYS A 80 6.47 -8.08 -17.22
CA CYS A 80 6.60 -9.39 -16.57
C CYS A 80 5.70 -10.49 -17.15
N MET A 81 4.78 -10.16 -18.05
CA MET A 81 3.72 -11.10 -18.42
C MET A 81 3.80 -11.65 -19.83
N GLU A 82 4.72 -11.18 -20.69
CA GLU A 82 4.79 -11.60 -22.08
C GLU A 82 3.38 -11.75 -22.72
N ASN A 83 2.92 -12.98 -22.97
CA ASN A 83 1.60 -13.27 -23.53
C ASN A 83 0.48 -13.46 -22.48
N ILE A 84 0.81 -13.48 -21.18
CA ILE A 84 -0.16 -13.72 -20.09
C ILE A 84 -1.22 -12.61 -20.03
N GLN A 85 -0.89 -11.40 -20.49
CA GLN A 85 -1.86 -10.30 -20.62
C GLN A 85 -3.08 -10.70 -21.47
N PHE A 86 -2.91 -11.52 -22.51
CA PHE A 86 -4.04 -11.99 -23.34
C PHE A 86 -4.92 -12.98 -22.59
N GLU A 87 -4.32 -13.87 -21.78
CA GLU A 87 -5.05 -14.80 -20.93
C GLU A 87 -5.93 -14.05 -19.92
N LEU A 88 -5.39 -13.00 -19.30
CA LEU A 88 -6.14 -12.15 -18.37
C LEU A 88 -7.31 -11.42 -19.05
N LEU A 89 -7.10 -10.89 -20.26
CA LEU A 89 -8.16 -10.25 -21.04
C LEU A 89 -9.28 -11.22 -21.44
N GLN A 90 -8.96 -12.51 -21.57
CA GLN A 90 -9.94 -13.59 -21.83
C GLN A 90 -10.62 -14.09 -20.55
N GLY A 91 -10.27 -13.53 -19.39
CA GLY A 91 -10.86 -13.92 -18.10
C GLY A 91 -10.22 -15.12 -17.44
N ASN A 92 -9.07 -15.60 -17.94
CA ASN A 92 -8.29 -16.64 -17.28
C ASN A 92 -7.58 -16.06 -16.05
N MET A 93 -8.12 -16.36 -14.86
CA MET A 93 -7.64 -15.83 -13.58
C MET A 93 -6.73 -16.83 -12.82
N ASP A 94 -6.27 -17.90 -13.45
CA ASP A 94 -5.38 -18.90 -12.84
C ASP A 94 -3.93 -18.39 -12.69
N VAL A 95 -3.69 -17.17 -13.14
CA VAL A 95 -2.41 -16.47 -12.95
C VAL A 95 -2.26 -16.00 -11.50
N ASN A 96 -1.06 -16.07 -10.95
CA ASN A 96 -0.78 -15.48 -9.63
C ASN A 96 -0.92 -13.95 -9.68
N MET A 97 -2.11 -13.47 -9.39
CA MET A 97 -2.49 -12.06 -9.47
C MET A 97 -2.10 -11.26 -8.23
N GLY A 98 -1.51 -11.88 -7.21
CA GLY A 98 -1.30 -11.23 -5.92
C GLY A 98 -0.48 -9.95 -6.00
N SER A 99 0.67 -9.99 -6.69
CA SER A 99 1.57 -8.84 -6.86
C SER A 99 0.96 -7.74 -7.74
N ILE A 100 0.26 -8.15 -8.80
CA ILE A 100 -0.41 -7.20 -9.70
C ILE A 100 -1.55 -6.50 -8.98
N LEU A 101 -2.34 -7.25 -8.23
CA LEU A 101 -3.45 -6.69 -7.46
C LEU A 101 -2.93 -5.69 -6.43
N GLU A 102 -1.88 -6.01 -5.67
CA GLU A 102 -1.27 -5.04 -4.76
C GLU A 102 -0.75 -3.79 -5.49
N ASN A 103 -0.20 -3.96 -6.70
CA ASN A 103 0.25 -2.82 -7.49
C ASN A 103 -0.92 -1.91 -7.92
N VAL A 104 -2.07 -2.50 -8.33
CA VAL A 104 -3.30 -1.73 -8.62
C VAL A 104 -3.72 -0.92 -7.39
N PHE A 105 -3.66 -1.52 -6.20
CA PHE A 105 -3.99 -0.85 -4.96
C PHE A 105 -3.00 0.27 -4.63
N ALA A 106 -1.70 0.01 -4.74
CA ALA A 106 -0.66 1.03 -4.53
C ALA A 106 -0.88 2.24 -5.45
N GLN A 107 -1.12 1.99 -6.74
CA GLN A 107 -1.40 3.03 -7.73
C GLN A 107 -2.68 3.81 -7.38
N SER A 108 -3.76 3.12 -7.03
CA SER A 108 -5.05 3.74 -6.69
C SER A 108 -4.98 4.59 -5.42
N ILE A 109 -4.36 4.06 -4.36
CA ILE A 109 -4.16 4.76 -3.08
C ILE A 109 -3.29 6.00 -3.29
N LYS A 110 -2.22 5.89 -4.08
CA LYS A 110 -1.35 7.02 -4.41
C LYS A 110 -2.09 8.09 -5.20
N SER A 111 -2.90 7.69 -6.18
CA SER A 111 -3.77 8.60 -6.95
C SER A 111 -4.85 9.25 -6.09
N GLY A 112 -5.28 8.59 -5.03
CA GLY A 112 -6.19 9.12 -4.02
C GLY A 112 -5.56 10.17 -3.09
N GLY A 113 -4.27 10.50 -3.28
CA GLY A 113 -3.57 11.55 -2.54
C GLY A 113 -2.86 11.07 -1.26
N PHE A 114 -2.71 9.77 -1.06
CA PHE A 114 -2.06 9.21 0.13
C PHE A 114 -0.60 8.83 -0.10
N SER A 115 0.17 8.81 0.98
CA SER A 115 1.47 8.14 1.03
C SER A 115 1.29 6.66 1.29
N LEU A 116 2.20 5.85 0.74
CA LEU A 116 2.15 4.39 0.88
C LEU A 116 3.05 3.95 2.02
N ASN A 117 2.47 3.25 2.97
CA ASN A 117 3.20 2.54 4.01
C ASN A 117 2.62 1.13 4.17
N TYR A 118 3.41 0.21 4.68
CA TYR A 118 2.97 -1.11 5.10
C TYR A 118 3.51 -1.43 6.51
N PHE A 119 2.95 -2.44 7.14
CA PHE A 119 3.40 -2.87 8.46
C PHE A 119 3.77 -4.33 8.43
N GLU A 120 4.98 -4.67 8.88
CA GLU A 120 5.41 -6.04 9.01
C GLU A 120 6.30 -6.21 10.24
N LEU A 121 5.82 -7.03 11.16
CA LEU A 121 6.58 -7.51 12.31
C LEU A 121 6.29 -9.00 12.53
N LYS A 122 7.34 -9.77 12.86
CA LYS A 122 7.25 -11.24 13.08
C LYS A 122 6.13 -11.64 14.06
N LYS A 123 5.86 -10.80 15.05
CA LYS A 123 4.83 -11.05 16.07
C LYS A 123 3.41 -10.96 15.51
N TYR A 124 3.16 -10.01 14.61
CA TYR A 124 1.83 -9.67 14.13
C TYR A 124 1.52 -10.24 12.75
N GLY A 125 2.55 -10.33 11.91
CA GLY A 125 2.42 -10.61 10.48
C GLY A 125 2.55 -9.34 9.65
N GLU A 126 2.08 -9.39 8.42
CA GLU A 126 2.14 -8.31 7.45
C GLU A 126 0.73 -7.78 7.17
N LEU A 127 0.60 -6.44 7.13
CA LEU A 127 -0.54 -5.70 6.60
C LEU A 127 -0.11 -5.06 5.28
N ASP A 128 -0.90 -5.23 4.24
CA ASP A 128 -0.57 -4.78 2.89
C ASP A 128 -0.38 -3.28 2.82
N PHE A 129 -1.31 -2.51 3.41
CA PHE A 129 -1.18 -1.06 3.51
C PHE A 129 -1.62 -0.54 4.88
N VAL A 130 -0.88 0.46 5.34
CA VAL A 130 -1.17 1.27 6.53
C VAL A 130 -1.15 2.72 6.09
N ILE A 131 -2.30 3.38 6.13
CA ILE A 131 -2.49 4.68 5.50
C ILE A 131 -2.86 5.73 6.53
N GLN A 132 -2.10 6.82 6.54
CA GLN A 132 -2.44 7.95 7.39
C GLN A 132 -3.50 8.83 6.70
N ASN A 133 -4.66 8.95 7.35
CA ASN A 133 -5.77 9.79 6.93
C ASN A 133 -6.05 10.83 8.04
N GLY A 134 -5.42 11.99 7.93
CA GLY A 134 -5.39 12.98 9.00
C GLY A 134 -4.65 12.47 10.24
N LEU A 135 -5.32 12.44 11.38
CA LEU A 135 -4.80 11.90 12.64
C LEU A 135 -5.09 10.41 12.83
N LYS A 136 -5.88 9.81 11.95
CA LYS A 136 -6.26 8.40 11.99
C LYS A 136 -5.36 7.57 11.09
N ILE A 137 -5.20 6.32 11.45
CA ILE A 137 -4.48 5.32 10.65
C ILE A 137 -5.47 4.28 10.19
N ASP A 138 -5.64 4.18 8.88
CA ASP A 138 -6.46 3.15 8.26
C ASP A 138 -5.61 1.92 7.96
N LEU A 139 -6.15 0.74 8.24
CA LEU A 139 -5.52 -0.55 7.98
C LEU A 139 -6.21 -1.21 6.78
N LEU A 140 -5.46 -1.52 5.74
CA LEU A 140 -5.98 -2.11 4.52
C LEU A 140 -5.31 -3.46 4.27
N GLU A 141 -6.13 -4.47 4.03
CA GLU A 141 -5.72 -5.84 3.68
C GLU A 141 -6.36 -6.23 2.35
N ILE A 142 -5.60 -6.89 1.48
CA ILE A 142 -6.06 -7.31 0.15
C ILE A 142 -6.10 -8.82 0.09
N LYS A 143 -7.26 -9.37 -0.22
CA LYS A 143 -7.48 -10.82 -0.34
C LYS A 143 -7.87 -11.20 -1.75
N SER A 144 -6.97 -11.91 -2.45
CA SER A 144 -7.23 -12.43 -3.80
C SER A 144 -8.01 -13.75 -3.79
N GLY A 145 -7.96 -14.51 -2.69
CA GLY A 145 -8.61 -15.81 -2.53
C GLY A 145 -10.04 -15.73 -2.00
N ASN A 146 -10.67 -16.90 -1.90
CA ASN A 146 -12.04 -17.04 -1.37
C ASN A 146 -12.09 -16.96 0.17
N ASP A 147 -10.97 -17.22 0.86
CA ASP A 147 -10.85 -17.19 2.32
C ASP A 147 -10.60 -15.77 2.85
N TYR A 148 -11.25 -14.77 2.29
CA TYR A 148 -11.00 -13.35 2.62
C TYR A 148 -11.37 -12.96 4.05
N GLN A 149 -12.15 -13.77 4.74
CA GLN A 149 -12.47 -13.55 6.17
C GLN A 149 -11.32 -13.94 7.12
N LYS A 150 -10.25 -14.57 6.59
CA LYS A 150 -9.06 -14.92 7.36
C LYS A 150 -7.99 -13.82 7.20
N HIS A 151 -7.96 -12.89 8.13
CA HIS A 151 -7.02 -11.75 8.16
C HIS A 151 -6.36 -11.64 9.54
N SER A 152 -5.54 -12.64 9.88
CA SER A 152 -4.95 -12.76 11.22
C SER A 152 -4.04 -11.60 11.61
N ALA A 153 -3.32 -10.99 10.65
CA ALA A 153 -2.47 -9.84 10.91
C ALA A 153 -3.31 -8.61 11.30
N LEU A 154 -4.37 -8.33 10.53
CA LEU A 154 -5.31 -7.26 10.82
C LEU A 154 -5.91 -7.40 12.23
N ASN A 155 -6.37 -8.60 12.59
CA ASN A 155 -6.95 -8.84 13.90
C ASN A 155 -5.94 -8.64 15.04
N LYS A 156 -4.71 -9.17 14.89
CA LYS A 156 -3.66 -9.03 15.90
C LYS A 156 -3.22 -7.58 16.09
N VAL A 157 -3.09 -6.82 14.99
CA VAL A 157 -2.71 -5.40 15.04
C VAL A 157 -3.83 -4.58 15.65
N SER A 158 -5.07 -4.83 15.24
CA SER A 158 -6.25 -4.13 15.78
C SER A 158 -6.49 -4.34 17.28
N ALA A 159 -6.00 -5.43 17.83
CA ALA A 159 -6.13 -5.76 19.26
C ALA A 159 -5.08 -5.07 20.15
N VAL A 160 -4.18 -4.27 19.61
CA VAL A 160 -3.17 -3.55 20.40
C VAL A 160 -3.80 -2.29 21.01
N GLU A 161 -4.01 -2.28 22.30
CA GLU A 161 -4.77 -1.23 23.03
C GLU A 161 -4.20 0.19 22.85
N ASN A 162 -2.87 0.31 22.71
CA ASN A 162 -2.21 1.61 22.61
C ASN A 162 -2.27 2.22 21.20
N TRP A 163 -2.71 1.45 20.19
CA TRP A 163 -2.79 1.91 18.81
C TRP A 163 -4.25 2.30 18.47
N LYS A 164 -4.40 3.51 17.97
CA LYS A 164 -5.73 4.02 17.58
C LYS A 164 -5.88 4.00 16.08
N PHE A 165 -6.84 3.22 15.61
CA PHE A 165 -7.09 3.07 14.18
C PHE A 165 -8.35 3.83 13.75
N GLY A 166 -8.36 4.24 12.49
CA GLY A 166 -9.53 4.69 11.78
C GLY A 166 -10.31 3.51 11.21
N ARG A 167 -10.29 3.36 9.91
CA ARG A 167 -10.97 2.28 9.21
C ARG A 167 -10.12 1.02 9.16
N LYS A 168 -10.77 -0.12 9.20
CA LYS A 168 -10.19 -1.45 9.04
C LYS A 168 -10.85 -2.09 7.83
N ILE A 169 -10.16 -2.14 6.71
CA ILE A 169 -10.76 -2.48 5.41
C ILE A 169 -10.11 -3.74 4.86
N VAL A 170 -10.94 -4.68 4.45
CA VAL A 170 -10.54 -5.86 3.69
C VAL A 170 -11.11 -5.75 2.28
N PHE A 171 -10.26 -5.59 1.29
CA PHE A 171 -10.66 -5.64 -0.11
C PHE A 171 -10.61 -7.07 -0.62
N CYS A 172 -11.71 -7.54 -1.21
CA CYS A 172 -11.90 -8.95 -1.56
C CYS A 172 -12.77 -9.13 -2.81
N LYS A 173 -13.03 -10.39 -3.16
CA LYS A 173 -14.00 -10.76 -4.22
C LYS A 173 -15.46 -10.64 -3.78
N GLY A 174 -15.72 -10.47 -2.48
CA GLY A 174 -17.06 -10.39 -1.90
C GLY A 174 -17.78 -9.09 -2.21
N ASN A 175 -19.03 -9.00 -1.76
CA ASN A 175 -19.80 -7.77 -1.79
C ASN A 175 -19.45 -6.85 -0.61
N VAL A 176 -20.03 -5.65 -0.61
CA VAL A 176 -19.95 -4.73 0.54
C VAL A 176 -20.59 -5.38 1.76
N GLU A 177 -19.82 -5.54 2.80
CA GLU A 177 -20.27 -6.12 4.06
C GLU A 177 -19.52 -5.43 5.21
N GLN A 178 -20.15 -5.36 6.39
CA GLN A 178 -19.49 -4.94 7.61
C GLN A 178 -19.68 -6.02 8.67
N LYS A 179 -18.58 -6.46 9.27
CA LYS A 179 -18.57 -7.38 10.40
C LYS A 179 -17.80 -6.75 11.55
N GLU A 180 -18.48 -6.47 12.65
CA GLU A 180 -17.91 -5.74 13.77
C GLU A 180 -17.30 -4.40 13.32
N GLU A 181 -16.00 -4.22 13.50
CA GLU A 181 -15.25 -3.01 13.10
C GLU A 181 -14.55 -3.13 11.75
N ILE A 182 -14.76 -4.24 11.01
CA ILE A 182 -14.09 -4.51 9.75
C ILE A 182 -15.08 -4.32 8.61
N GLU A 183 -14.67 -3.51 7.65
CA GLU A 183 -15.39 -3.23 6.41
C GLU A 183 -14.84 -4.12 5.30
N TYR A 184 -15.70 -4.82 4.58
CA TYR A 184 -15.34 -5.61 3.41
C TYR A 184 -15.83 -4.92 2.16
N PHE A 185 -14.94 -4.74 1.20
CA PHE A 185 -15.27 -4.11 -0.07
C PHE A 185 -14.79 -4.93 -1.27
N PRO A 186 -15.55 -4.94 -2.37
CA PRO A 186 -15.04 -5.40 -3.66
C PRO A 186 -13.79 -4.62 -4.06
N TRP A 187 -12.83 -5.28 -4.73
CA TRP A 187 -11.56 -4.67 -5.11
C TRP A 187 -11.69 -3.33 -5.84
N TYR A 188 -12.66 -3.21 -6.75
CA TYR A 188 -12.86 -2.00 -7.54
C TYR A 188 -13.20 -0.78 -6.68
N MET A 189 -13.66 -0.97 -5.47
CA MET A 189 -13.99 0.13 -4.57
C MET A 189 -12.76 0.90 -4.05
N VAL A 190 -11.55 0.38 -4.26
CA VAL A 190 -10.32 1.13 -3.95
C VAL A 190 -10.27 2.47 -4.70
N MET A 191 -10.90 2.58 -5.88
CA MET A 191 -10.97 3.84 -6.63
C MET A 191 -11.69 4.98 -5.89
N PHE A 192 -12.53 4.65 -4.91
CA PHE A 192 -13.24 5.60 -4.07
C PHE A 192 -12.51 5.89 -2.74
N TYR A 193 -11.38 5.20 -2.49
CA TYR A 193 -10.55 5.48 -1.33
C TYR A 193 -9.64 6.67 -1.64
N GLN A 194 -10.16 7.86 -1.34
CA GLN A 194 -9.53 9.14 -1.67
C GLN A 194 -9.48 10.02 -0.43
N ARG A 195 -8.46 10.87 -0.37
CA ARG A 195 -8.36 11.89 0.67
C ARG A 195 -9.49 12.91 0.47
N GLU A 196 -10.17 13.23 1.57
CA GLU A 196 -11.11 14.35 1.55
C GLU A 196 -10.37 15.63 1.17
N LYS A 197 -10.96 16.41 0.26
CA LYS A 197 -10.40 17.71 -0.10
C LYS A 197 -10.54 18.62 1.11
N GLU A 198 -9.43 19.20 1.54
CA GLU A 198 -9.48 20.26 2.53
C GLU A 198 -10.27 21.44 1.95
N PRO A 199 -11.10 22.12 2.77
CA PRO A 199 -11.79 23.31 2.31
C PRO A 199 -10.77 24.38 1.86
N GLU A 200 -11.01 25.02 0.72
CA GLU A 200 -10.09 25.99 0.12
C GLU A 200 -9.85 27.22 1.01
N HIS A 201 -10.74 27.47 1.98
CA HIS A 201 -10.65 28.57 2.92
C HIS A 201 -10.97 28.09 4.34
N TYR A 202 -10.02 28.26 5.24
CA TYR A 202 -10.26 28.19 6.68
C TYR A 202 -10.74 29.59 7.15
N ILE A 203 -12.02 29.70 7.50
CA ILE A 203 -12.54 30.89 8.18
C ILE A 203 -12.27 30.67 9.67
N TYR A 204 -11.30 31.40 10.21
CA TYR A 204 -11.10 31.46 11.66
C TYR A 204 -12.09 32.48 12.23
N GLU A 205 -13.13 32.05 12.88
CA GLU A 205 -13.93 32.90 13.73
C GLU A 205 -13.21 33.04 15.07
N VAL A 206 -12.67 34.21 15.31
CA VAL A 206 -12.10 34.54 16.61
C VAL A 206 -13.25 35.09 17.48
N ASP A 207 -13.63 34.34 18.51
CA ASP A 207 -14.56 34.82 19.51
C ASP A 207 -13.84 35.84 20.41
N LEU A 208 -14.30 37.08 20.31
CA LEU A 208 -13.77 38.21 21.11
C LEU A 208 -14.73 38.59 22.26
N SER A 209 -15.67 37.73 22.59
CA SER A 209 -16.70 38.04 23.61
C SER A 209 -16.16 38.14 25.02
N ASP A 210 -14.93 37.67 25.27
CA ASP A 210 -14.24 37.70 26.57
C ASP A 210 -13.20 38.84 26.72
N LEU A 211 -13.18 39.79 25.77
CA LEU A 211 -12.37 41.02 25.84
C LEU A 211 -13.20 42.20 26.30
#